data_e213c1d12629df0f6ca2c5ba21a81bba
#
_entry.id   e213c1d12629df0f6ca2c5ba21a81bba
#
_cell.length_a   1.000
_cell.length_b   1.000
_cell.length_c   1.000
_cell.angle_alpha   90.00
_cell.angle_beta   90.00
_cell.angle_gamma   90.00
#
_symmetry.space_group_name_H-M   'P 1'
#
loop_
_entity.id
_entity.type
_entity.pdbx_description
1 polymer ?
#
loop_
_entity_poly.entity_id
_entity_poly.type
_entity_poly.pdbx_seq_one_letter_code
_entity_poly.pdbx_strand_id
1 'polypeptide(L)'
;LPCTMYPGGGTAMLTVRQVGEVIVGAAEKSTGATAWPISMYNLTWKEFLKIVYAARGMGENRKIISVAPWMMRMGLGGVKKEYAAKGIESGIDVDGLADIMARNLFIDRKYSVELGATEDDIKAAITDSIKVSQAVYDGTAKLLEMKGE
;
A
#
# COMPACT_ATOMS: atom_id res chain seq x y z
N LEU A 1 -2.84 3.56 -20.14
CA LEU A 1 -2.73 2.19 -20.63
C LEU A 1 -4.04 1.44 -20.39
N PRO A 2 -4.51 0.63 -21.35
CA PRO A 2 -5.77 -0.14 -21.22
C PRO A 2 -5.68 -1.28 -20.21
N CYS A 3 -4.49 -1.61 -19.75
CA CYS A 3 -4.26 -2.64 -18.74
C CYS A 3 -3.25 -2.16 -17.68
N THR A 4 -3.29 -2.78 -16.52
CA THR A 4 -2.30 -2.60 -15.45
C THR A 4 -1.52 -3.89 -15.29
N MET A 5 -0.20 -3.77 -15.24
CA MET A 5 0.70 -4.88 -15.02
C MET A 5 1.21 -4.86 -13.57
N TYR A 6 1.36 -6.05 -12.98
CA TYR A 6 1.93 -6.22 -11.65
C TYR A 6 2.74 -7.53 -11.59
N PRO A 7 3.76 -7.64 -10.72
CA PRO A 7 4.66 -8.80 -10.74
C PRO A 7 4.16 -10.00 -9.93
N GLY A 8 2.94 -9.99 -9.45
CA GLY A 8 2.39 -10.99 -8.51
C GLY A 8 2.51 -10.49 -7.06
N GLY A 9 2.45 -11.42 -6.11
CA GLY A 9 2.62 -11.11 -4.70
C GLY A 9 1.48 -10.35 -4.04
N GLY A 10 1.75 -9.89 -2.82
CA GLY A 10 0.80 -9.16 -1.99
C GLY A 10 1.44 -8.60 -0.74
N THR A 11 0.67 -7.88 0.07
CA THR A 11 1.17 -7.24 1.28
C THR A 11 0.18 -7.32 2.43
N ALA A 12 0.72 -7.20 3.63
CA ALA A 12 -0.02 -7.08 4.86
C ALA A 12 -0.50 -5.63 5.05
N MET A 13 -1.71 -5.44 5.55
CA MET A 13 -2.33 -4.12 5.72
C MET A 13 -3.09 -4.03 7.05
N LEU A 14 -3.19 -2.80 7.54
CA LEU A 14 -4.08 -2.37 8.64
C LEU A 14 -4.76 -1.06 8.25
N THR A 15 -5.92 -0.79 8.86
CA THR A 15 -6.49 0.56 8.82
C THR A 15 -5.80 1.46 9.84
N VAL A 16 -5.88 2.76 9.65
CA VAL A 16 -5.30 3.75 10.60
C VAL A 16 -5.88 3.58 12.00
N ARG A 17 -7.18 3.24 12.12
CA ARG A 17 -7.83 2.95 13.38
C ARG A 17 -7.18 1.75 14.09
N GLN A 18 -6.96 0.67 13.35
CA GLN A 18 -6.32 -0.54 13.89
C GLN A 18 -4.86 -0.29 14.30
N VAL A 19 -4.13 0.57 13.57
CA VAL A 19 -2.79 1.00 14.00
C VAL A 19 -2.85 1.69 15.35
N GLY A 20 -3.82 2.59 15.57
CA GLY A 20 -4.03 3.24 16.87
C GLY A 20 -4.33 2.25 17.99
N GLU A 21 -5.24 1.29 17.75
CA GLU A 21 -5.59 0.23 18.70
C GLU A 21 -4.37 -0.60 19.11
N VAL A 22 -3.57 -1.01 18.12
CA VAL A 22 -2.35 -1.80 18.34
C VAL A 22 -1.29 -1.03 19.13
N ILE A 23 -1.11 0.27 18.83
CA ILE A 23 -0.17 1.13 19.57
C ILE A 23 -0.55 1.20 21.06
N VAL A 24 -1.84 1.41 21.37
CA VAL A 24 -2.34 1.44 22.73
C VAL A 24 -2.10 0.09 23.42
N GLY A 25 -2.50 -1.02 22.77
CA GLY A 25 -2.29 -2.36 23.32
C GLY A 25 -0.81 -2.71 23.51
N ALA A 26 0.08 -2.27 22.63
CA ALA A 26 1.51 -2.46 22.77
C ALA A 26 2.07 -1.65 23.96
N ALA A 27 1.61 -0.41 24.15
CA ALA A 27 2.01 0.42 25.29
C ALA A 27 1.59 -0.18 26.63
N GLU A 28 0.42 -0.81 26.69
CA GLU A 28 -0.11 -1.45 27.89
C GLU A 28 0.58 -2.79 28.21
N LYS A 29 0.98 -3.55 27.19
CA LYS A 29 1.47 -4.93 27.35
C LYS A 29 3.00 -5.06 27.25
N SER A 30 3.68 -4.08 26.68
CA SER A 30 5.12 -4.15 26.47
C SER A 30 5.89 -3.80 27.75
N THR A 31 6.79 -4.68 28.15
CA THR A 31 7.70 -4.47 29.31
C THR A 31 9.12 -4.09 28.88
N GLY A 32 9.32 -3.75 27.62
CA GLY A 32 10.64 -3.41 27.06
C GLY A 32 10.61 -3.18 25.56
N ALA A 33 11.77 -3.07 24.94
CA ALA A 33 11.91 -2.91 23.49
C ALA A 33 11.51 -4.21 22.77
N THR A 34 10.27 -4.30 22.31
CA THR A 34 9.72 -5.45 21.58
C THR A 34 9.24 -5.00 20.21
N ALA A 35 9.63 -5.71 19.15
CA ALA A 35 9.12 -5.51 17.81
C ALA A 35 7.95 -6.48 17.57
N TRP A 36 6.81 -5.95 17.18
CA TRP A 36 5.61 -6.72 16.87
C TRP A 36 5.34 -6.70 15.37
N PRO A 37 5.27 -7.86 14.69
CA PRO A 37 4.78 -7.92 13.33
C PRO A 37 3.26 -7.78 13.34
N ILE A 38 2.75 -6.67 12.81
CA ILE A 38 1.33 -6.33 12.86
C ILE A 38 0.68 -6.38 11.48
N SER A 39 -0.50 -6.99 11.38
CA SER A 39 -1.38 -7.04 10.22
C SER A 39 -2.79 -7.44 10.63
N MET A 40 -3.79 -6.97 9.89
CA MET A 40 -5.16 -7.51 10.01
C MET A 40 -5.63 -8.12 8.69
N TYR A 41 -5.12 -7.65 7.57
CA TYR A 41 -5.52 -8.09 6.23
C TYR A 41 -4.30 -8.40 5.39
N ASN A 42 -4.36 -9.50 4.64
CA ASN A 42 -3.37 -9.87 3.65
C ASN A 42 -4.04 -9.80 2.28
N LEU A 43 -3.68 -8.79 1.48
CA LEU A 43 -4.22 -8.59 0.14
C LEU A 43 -3.17 -8.87 -0.92
N THR A 44 -3.54 -9.61 -1.94
CA THR A 44 -2.74 -9.66 -3.16
C THR A 44 -2.81 -8.31 -3.88
N TRP A 45 -1.77 -7.96 -4.62
CA TRP A 45 -1.78 -6.72 -5.43
C TRP A 45 -2.96 -6.68 -6.40
N LYS A 46 -3.42 -7.85 -6.88
CA LYS A 46 -4.60 -7.94 -7.76
C LYS A 46 -5.87 -7.51 -7.04
N GLU A 47 -6.09 -7.96 -5.81
CA GLU A 47 -7.24 -7.58 -4.98
C GLU A 47 -7.18 -6.09 -4.64
N PHE A 48 -6.01 -5.59 -4.22
CA PHE A 48 -5.79 -4.17 -3.95
C PHE A 48 -6.11 -3.30 -5.17
N LEU A 49 -5.57 -3.63 -6.35
CA LEU A 49 -5.81 -2.90 -7.59
C LEU A 49 -7.28 -2.89 -8.01
N LYS A 50 -8.01 -3.98 -7.78
CA LYS A 50 -9.46 -4.01 -8.02
C LYS A 50 -10.20 -2.99 -7.16
N ILE A 51 -9.86 -2.89 -5.88
CA ILE A 51 -10.44 -1.89 -4.96
C ILE A 51 -10.12 -0.47 -5.44
N VAL A 52 -8.87 -0.22 -5.81
CA VAL A 52 -8.43 1.09 -6.34
C VAL A 52 -9.22 1.48 -7.59
N TYR A 53 -9.43 0.56 -8.52
CA TYR A 53 -10.18 0.84 -9.74
C TYR A 53 -11.66 1.10 -9.48
N ALA A 54 -12.27 0.33 -8.59
CA ALA A 54 -13.64 0.57 -8.16
C ALA A 54 -13.78 1.96 -7.53
N ALA A 55 -12.87 2.32 -6.63
CA ALA A 55 -12.85 3.63 -5.97
C ALA A 55 -12.70 4.81 -6.96
N ARG A 56 -11.98 4.61 -8.05
CA ARG A 56 -11.78 5.61 -9.12
C ARG A 56 -12.86 5.60 -10.19
N GLY A 57 -13.88 4.77 -10.08
CA GLY A 57 -14.93 4.64 -11.09
C GLY A 57 -14.43 4.08 -12.44
N MET A 58 -13.28 3.40 -12.45
CA MET A 58 -12.65 2.91 -13.69
C MET A 58 -13.28 1.62 -14.22
N GLY A 59 -14.36 1.13 -13.61
CA GLY A 59 -15.06 -0.08 -13.98
C GLY A 59 -14.30 -1.36 -13.63
N GLU A 60 -15.05 -2.43 -13.38
CA GLU A 60 -14.48 -3.74 -13.01
C GLU A 60 -13.75 -4.43 -14.17
N ASN A 61 -13.94 -3.95 -15.41
CA ASN A 61 -13.45 -4.58 -16.64
C ASN A 61 -12.01 -4.18 -17.00
N ARG A 62 -11.33 -3.38 -16.18
CA ARG A 62 -9.94 -3.04 -16.47
C ARG A 62 -9.07 -4.28 -16.32
N LYS A 63 -8.36 -4.61 -17.39
CA LYS A 63 -7.50 -5.79 -17.44
C LYS A 63 -6.30 -5.62 -16.51
N ILE A 64 -6.18 -6.53 -15.53
CA ILE A 64 -5.05 -6.62 -14.60
C ILE A 64 -4.26 -7.86 -14.98
N ILE A 65 -3.01 -7.69 -15.38
CA ILE A 65 -2.16 -8.75 -15.93
C ILE A 65 -0.98 -8.98 -14.99
N SER A 66 -0.78 -10.23 -14.56
CA SER A 66 0.45 -10.61 -13.89
C SER A 66 1.57 -10.77 -14.91
N VAL A 67 2.72 -10.20 -14.63
CA VAL A 67 3.92 -10.29 -15.46
C VAL A 67 5.10 -10.82 -14.66
N ALA A 68 6.06 -11.43 -15.32
CA ALA A 68 7.27 -11.87 -14.64
C ALA A 68 8.06 -10.67 -14.07
N PRO A 69 8.73 -10.81 -12.91
CA PRO A 69 9.46 -9.70 -12.28
C PRO A 69 10.48 -9.02 -13.20
N TRP A 70 11.15 -9.77 -14.07
CA TRP A 70 12.10 -9.21 -15.02
C TRP A 70 11.47 -8.26 -16.06
N MET A 71 10.23 -8.54 -16.47
CA MET A 71 9.47 -7.65 -17.38
C MET A 71 9.10 -6.34 -16.66
N MET A 72 8.73 -6.45 -15.39
CA MET A 72 8.46 -5.28 -14.54
C MET A 72 9.71 -4.42 -14.38
N ARG A 73 10.89 -5.02 -14.12
CA ARG A 73 12.16 -4.31 -14.05
C ARG A 73 12.49 -3.54 -15.34
N MET A 74 12.24 -4.13 -16.51
CA MET A 74 12.45 -3.42 -17.78
C MET A 74 11.58 -2.18 -17.89
N GLY A 75 10.30 -2.27 -17.54
CA GLY A 75 9.37 -1.14 -17.54
C GLY A 75 9.80 -0.03 -16.55
N LEU A 76 10.14 -0.43 -15.32
CA LEU A 76 10.60 0.49 -14.28
C LEU A 76 11.96 1.14 -14.64
N GLY A 77 12.83 0.42 -15.34
CA GLY A 77 14.11 0.98 -15.84
C GLY A 77 13.90 2.16 -16.80
N GLY A 78 12.83 2.14 -17.60
CA GLY A 78 12.42 3.27 -18.43
C GLY A 78 12.04 4.49 -17.58
N VAL A 79 11.26 4.28 -16.52
CA VAL A 79 10.88 5.34 -15.57
C VAL A 79 12.12 5.93 -14.90
N LYS A 80 13.05 5.10 -14.41
CA LYS A 80 14.31 5.55 -13.80
C LYS A 80 15.11 6.46 -14.73
N LYS A 81 15.20 6.10 -16.01
CA LYS A 81 15.90 6.92 -17.04
C LYS A 81 15.18 8.26 -17.26
N GLU A 82 13.86 8.25 -17.32
CA GLU A 82 13.05 9.47 -17.49
C GLU A 82 13.25 10.44 -16.31
N TYR A 83 13.22 9.95 -15.06
CA TYR A 83 13.47 10.77 -13.88
C TYR A 83 14.91 11.30 -13.86
N ALA A 84 15.89 10.46 -14.17
CA ALA A 84 17.28 10.89 -14.27
C ALA A 84 17.49 11.98 -15.33
N ALA A 85 16.83 11.88 -16.49
CA ALA A 85 16.89 12.90 -17.53
C ALA A 85 16.28 14.24 -17.09
N LYS A 86 15.34 14.24 -16.14
CA LYS A 86 14.74 15.42 -15.54
C LYS A 86 15.51 15.95 -14.32
N GLY A 87 16.64 15.31 -13.94
CA GLY A 87 17.39 15.64 -12.73
C GLY A 87 16.63 15.33 -11.42
N ILE A 88 15.65 14.45 -11.48
CA ILE A 88 14.81 14.06 -10.33
C ILE A 88 15.27 12.69 -9.84
N GLU A 89 15.57 12.57 -8.55
CA GLU A 89 15.80 11.29 -7.92
C GLU A 89 14.46 10.56 -7.74
N SER A 90 14.37 9.29 -8.18
CA SER A 90 13.13 8.53 -8.11
C SER A 90 12.70 8.16 -6.68
N GLY A 91 13.62 8.23 -5.71
CA GLY A 91 13.37 7.85 -4.32
C GLY A 91 13.03 6.37 -4.11
N ILE A 92 13.04 5.57 -5.18
CA ILE A 92 12.64 4.16 -5.17
C ILE A 92 13.77 3.33 -5.79
N ASP A 93 14.20 2.28 -5.08
CA ASP A 93 15.04 1.23 -5.67
C ASP A 93 14.22 0.41 -6.66
N VAL A 94 14.32 0.79 -7.93
CA VAL A 94 13.59 0.16 -9.03
C VAL A 94 13.95 -1.32 -9.20
N ASP A 95 15.20 -1.68 -8.93
CA ASP A 95 15.69 -3.04 -9.15
C ASP A 95 15.17 -3.99 -8.06
N GLY A 96 15.15 -3.54 -6.80
CA GLY A 96 14.61 -4.31 -5.68
C GLY A 96 13.08 -4.31 -5.61
N LEU A 97 12.43 -3.24 -6.07
CA LEU A 97 10.97 -3.08 -5.98
C LEU A 97 10.20 -4.21 -6.67
N ALA A 98 10.59 -4.59 -7.88
CA ALA A 98 9.91 -5.64 -8.64
C ALA A 98 9.98 -7.00 -7.93
N ASP A 99 11.11 -7.31 -7.29
CA ASP A 99 11.31 -8.55 -6.54
C ASP A 99 10.51 -8.56 -5.23
N ILE A 100 10.49 -7.45 -4.52
CA ILE A 100 9.70 -7.31 -3.29
C ILE A 100 8.20 -7.42 -3.61
N MET A 101 7.74 -6.73 -4.63
CA MET A 101 6.33 -6.78 -5.04
C MET A 101 5.90 -8.15 -5.55
N ALA A 102 6.82 -8.98 -6.07
CA ALA A 102 6.51 -10.34 -6.50
C ALA A 102 6.30 -11.33 -5.34
N ARG A 103 6.69 -10.96 -4.13
CA ARG A 103 6.57 -11.81 -2.93
C ARG A 103 5.26 -11.54 -2.19
N ASN A 104 4.77 -12.59 -1.51
CA ASN A 104 3.69 -12.45 -0.54
C ASN A 104 4.29 -12.02 0.80
N LEU A 105 4.25 -10.73 1.07
CA LEU A 105 4.68 -10.15 2.35
C LEU A 105 3.51 -10.20 3.35
N PHE A 106 3.02 -11.42 3.61
CA PHE A 106 1.88 -11.66 4.48
C PHE A 106 2.31 -11.86 5.92
N ILE A 107 1.53 -11.34 6.84
CA ILE A 107 1.77 -11.40 8.28
C ILE A 107 0.53 -12.00 8.94
N ASP A 108 0.70 -12.90 9.89
CA ASP A 108 -0.38 -13.44 10.69
C ASP A 108 -0.99 -12.35 11.57
N ARG A 109 -2.31 -12.24 11.57
CA ARG A 109 -3.07 -11.24 12.33
C ARG A 109 -3.06 -11.46 13.85
N LYS A 110 -2.59 -12.61 14.32
CA LYS A 110 -2.64 -13.00 15.75
C LYS A 110 -2.08 -11.92 16.68
N TYR A 111 -0.93 -11.34 16.34
CA TYR A 111 -0.31 -10.31 17.19
C TYR A 111 -1.12 -9.02 17.23
N SER A 112 -1.71 -8.62 16.12
CA SER A 112 -2.59 -7.45 16.09
C SER A 112 -3.83 -7.66 16.96
N VAL A 113 -4.43 -8.85 16.89
CA VAL A 113 -5.59 -9.21 17.74
C VAL A 113 -5.19 -9.27 19.22
N GLU A 114 -4.05 -9.87 19.54
CA GLU A 114 -3.51 -9.89 20.91
C GLU A 114 -3.26 -8.48 21.47
N LEU A 115 -2.88 -7.54 20.60
CA LEU A 115 -2.68 -6.13 20.94
C LEU A 115 -3.97 -5.30 20.92
N GLY A 116 -5.13 -5.93 20.67
CA GLY A 116 -6.43 -5.30 20.78
C GLY A 116 -7.01 -4.74 19.48
N ALA A 117 -6.40 -5.05 18.32
CA ALA A 117 -6.99 -4.67 17.04
C ALA A 117 -8.36 -5.34 16.84
N THR A 118 -9.35 -4.56 16.45
CA THR A 118 -10.71 -5.01 16.15
C THR A 118 -10.95 -5.09 14.64
N GLU A 119 -12.01 -5.77 14.21
CA GLU A 119 -12.37 -5.86 12.79
C GLU A 119 -12.72 -4.48 12.21
N ASP A 120 -12.34 -4.26 10.95
CA ASP A 120 -12.61 -3.04 10.22
C ASP A 120 -12.87 -3.35 8.74
N ASP A 121 -13.38 -2.38 7.98
CA ASP A 121 -13.57 -2.52 6.53
C ASP A 121 -12.36 -1.97 5.77
N ILE A 122 -11.42 -2.85 5.45
CA ILE A 122 -10.23 -2.49 4.67
C ILE A 122 -10.57 -1.95 3.28
N LYS A 123 -11.66 -2.40 2.66
CA LYS A 123 -12.07 -1.91 1.33
C LYS A 123 -12.57 -0.48 1.42
N ALA A 124 -13.37 -0.17 2.44
CA ALA A 124 -13.82 1.18 2.72
C ALA A 124 -12.60 2.09 3.01
N ALA A 125 -11.67 1.66 3.86
CA ALA A 125 -10.47 2.42 4.19
C ALA A 125 -9.60 2.73 2.96
N ILE A 126 -9.36 1.75 2.08
CA ILE A 126 -8.64 1.95 0.81
C ILE A 126 -9.40 2.92 -0.08
N THR A 127 -10.73 2.75 -0.21
CA THR A 127 -11.59 3.60 -1.04
C THR A 127 -11.52 5.06 -0.57
N ASP A 128 -11.60 5.31 0.72
CA ASP A 128 -11.53 6.65 1.29
C ASP A 128 -10.15 7.27 1.09
N SER A 129 -9.07 6.50 1.26
CA SER A 129 -7.71 6.96 0.98
C SER A 129 -7.53 7.38 -0.48
N ILE A 130 -8.09 6.62 -1.42
CA ILE A 130 -8.04 6.96 -2.86
C ILE A 130 -8.85 8.23 -3.16
N LYS A 131 -10.05 8.38 -2.58
CA LYS A 131 -10.88 9.58 -2.77
C LYS A 131 -10.19 10.82 -2.24
N VAL A 132 -9.61 10.76 -1.04
CA VAL A 132 -8.85 11.87 -0.44
C VAL A 132 -7.64 12.22 -1.30
N SER A 133 -6.86 11.23 -1.73
CA SER A 133 -5.70 11.45 -2.60
C SER A 133 -6.10 12.08 -3.93
N GLN A 134 -7.22 11.66 -4.52
CA GLN A 134 -7.74 12.25 -5.75
C GLN A 134 -8.17 13.71 -5.51
N ALA A 135 -8.88 13.99 -4.42
CA ALA A 135 -9.32 15.34 -4.08
C ALA A 135 -8.14 16.31 -3.86
N VAL A 136 -7.04 15.82 -3.25
CA VAL A 136 -5.79 16.59 -3.11
C VAL A 136 -5.16 16.85 -4.49
N TYR A 137 -5.07 15.83 -5.33
CA TYR A 137 -4.52 15.96 -6.68
C TYR A 137 -5.31 16.95 -7.54
N ASP A 138 -6.64 16.94 -7.42
CA ASP A 138 -7.56 17.84 -8.15
C ASP A 138 -7.60 19.25 -7.51
N GLY A 139 -6.91 19.50 -6.42
CA GLY A 139 -6.87 20.77 -5.70
C GLY A 139 -8.16 21.11 -4.94
N THR A 140 -9.08 20.14 -4.78
CA THR A 140 -10.36 20.30 -4.06
C THR A 140 -10.23 20.03 -2.56
N ALA A 141 -9.13 19.42 -2.13
CA ALA A 141 -8.77 19.25 -0.73
C ALA A 141 -7.31 19.64 -0.50
N LYS A 142 -6.99 20.06 0.73
CA LYS A 142 -5.60 20.35 1.16
C LYS A 142 -5.11 19.24 2.05
N LEU A 143 -3.84 18.88 1.90
CA LEU A 143 -3.14 18.06 2.90
C LEU A 143 -3.06 18.84 4.21
N LEU A 144 -3.24 18.14 5.33
CA LEU A 144 -2.94 18.71 6.63
C LEU A 144 -1.42 18.94 6.71
N GLU A 145 -1.02 20.21 6.71
CA GLU A 145 0.37 20.57 7.00
C GLU A 145 0.59 20.39 8.51
N MET A 146 1.47 19.47 8.87
CA MET A 146 1.99 19.44 10.24
C MET A 146 2.95 20.63 10.39
N LYS A 147 2.47 21.68 11.05
CA LYS A 147 3.34 22.76 11.48
C LYS A 147 4.21 22.21 12.61
N GLY A 148 5.50 21.97 12.33
CA GLY A 148 6.48 21.78 13.40
C GLY A 148 6.57 23.09 14.18
N GLU A 149 6.36 23.02 15.48
CA GLU A 149 6.76 24.09 16.41
C GLU A 149 8.26 24.04 16.62
#